data_81bc744b1384dc686e98695158073373
#
_entry.id   81bc744b1384dc686e98695158073373
#
_cell.length_a   1.000
_cell.length_b   1.000
_cell.length_c   1.000
_cell.angle_alpha   90.00
_cell.angle_beta   90.00
_cell.angle_gamma   90.00
#
_symmetry.space_group_name_H-M   'P 1'
#
loop_
_entity.id
_entity.type
_entity.pdbx_description
1 polymer ?
#
loop_
_entity_poly.entity_id
_entity_poly.type
_entity_poly.pdbx_seq_one_letter_code
_entity_poly.pdbx_strand_id
1 'polypeptide(L)'
;MNRRDFLARAAGLAGMGLAAGCAHAPLKEMRPPNFIVILADDLGAGELGCYGHPSHRTPALDRLARDGVQFDTCYASPICHPSRVMLLTGQYGCHNGVHNFSGRRGGPAPDAPQEDIARGQFTFANA
;
A
#
# COMPACT_ATOMS: atom_id res chain seq x y z
N MET A 1 -21.32 -54.63 -1.56
CA MET A 1 -20.84 -53.43 -2.28
C MET A 1 -19.33 -53.55 -2.39
N ASN A 2 -18.83 -53.68 -3.59
CA ASN A 2 -17.42 -53.97 -3.83
C ASN A 2 -16.60 -52.63 -3.74
N ARG A 3 -15.36 -52.71 -3.28
CA ARG A 3 -14.49 -51.52 -3.10
C ARG A 3 -14.35 -50.68 -4.39
N ARG A 4 -14.38 -51.36 -5.55
CA ARG A 4 -14.35 -50.71 -6.87
C ARG A 4 -15.62 -49.89 -7.16
N ASP A 5 -16.79 -50.40 -6.79
CA ASP A 5 -18.06 -49.71 -7.01
C ASP A 5 -18.22 -48.48 -6.10
N PHE A 6 -17.66 -48.54 -4.89
CA PHE A 6 -17.61 -47.39 -3.98
C PHE A 6 -16.72 -46.27 -4.52
N LEU A 7 -15.54 -46.64 -5.01
CA LEU A 7 -14.60 -45.65 -5.56
C LEU A 7 -15.11 -45.01 -6.85
N ALA A 8 -15.78 -45.78 -7.72
CA ALA A 8 -16.37 -45.24 -8.95
C ALA A 8 -17.52 -44.24 -8.66
N ARG A 9 -18.35 -44.54 -7.65
CA ARG A 9 -19.43 -43.62 -7.23
C ARG A 9 -18.91 -42.39 -6.51
N ALA A 10 -17.86 -42.50 -5.70
CA ALA A 10 -17.21 -41.37 -5.04
C ALA A 10 -16.52 -40.42 -6.04
N ALA A 11 -15.88 -40.98 -7.08
CA ALA A 11 -15.26 -40.19 -8.14
C ALA A 11 -16.30 -39.44 -9.00
N GLY A 12 -17.46 -40.06 -9.26
CA GLY A 12 -18.56 -39.40 -10.01
C GLY A 12 -19.18 -38.21 -9.26
N LEU A 13 -19.34 -38.33 -7.94
CA LEU A 13 -19.85 -37.23 -7.10
C LEU A 13 -18.86 -36.08 -6.92
N ALA A 14 -17.57 -36.40 -6.84
CA ALA A 14 -16.52 -35.36 -6.76
C ALA A 14 -16.36 -34.57 -8.07
N GLY A 15 -16.57 -35.21 -9.23
CA GLY A 15 -16.50 -34.56 -10.54
C GLY A 15 -17.62 -33.54 -10.80
N MET A 16 -18.82 -33.77 -10.26
CA MET A 16 -19.94 -32.81 -10.42
C MET A 16 -19.83 -31.59 -9.52
N GLY A 17 -19.13 -31.67 -8.40
CA GLY A 17 -18.92 -30.54 -7.49
C GLY A 17 -17.89 -29.50 -7.98
N LEU A 18 -16.92 -29.92 -8.78
CA LEU A 18 -15.84 -29.05 -9.28
C LEU A 18 -16.23 -28.23 -10.51
N ALA A 19 -17.28 -28.61 -11.25
CA ALA A 19 -17.72 -27.87 -12.44
C ALA A 19 -18.62 -26.64 -12.11
N ALA A 20 -19.18 -26.55 -10.91
CA ALA A 20 -20.09 -25.48 -10.52
C ALA A 20 -19.40 -24.24 -9.94
N GLY A 21 -18.07 -24.29 -9.73
CA GLY A 21 -17.31 -23.24 -9.01
C GLY A 21 -16.79 -22.09 -9.87
N CYS A 22 -16.89 -22.15 -11.19
CA CYS A 22 -16.29 -21.15 -12.08
C CYS A 22 -17.28 -20.40 -12.96
N ALA A 23 -18.52 -20.19 -12.50
CA ALA A 23 -19.36 -19.18 -13.12
C ALA A 23 -18.80 -17.79 -12.74
N HIS A 24 -17.81 -17.31 -13.48
CA HIS A 24 -17.38 -15.92 -13.42
C HIS A 24 -18.59 -15.08 -13.82
N ALA A 25 -19.23 -14.44 -12.85
CA ALA A 25 -20.14 -13.35 -13.16
C ALA A 25 -19.39 -12.37 -14.07
N PRO A 26 -19.99 -11.87 -15.16
CA PRO A 26 -19.32 -10.91 -16.02
C PRO A 26 -18.88 -9.74 -15.14
N LEU A 27 -17.57 -9.47 -15.09
CA LEU A 27 -17.03 -8.32 -14.38
C LEU A 27 -17.70 -7.11 -15.01
N LYS A 28 -18.66 -6.52 -14.28
CA LYS A 28 -19.24 -5.24 -14.67
C LYS A 28 -18.06 -4.31 -14.93
N GLU A 29 -18.03 -3.70 -16.10
CA GLU A 29 -16.97 -2.77 -16.49
C GLU A 29 -16.88 -1.68 -15.43
N MET A 30 -15.97 -1.89 -14.49
CA MET A 30 -15.76 -0.96 -13.37
C MET A 30 -14.91 0.20 -13.89
N ARG A 31 -15.46 1.39 -13.81
CA ARG A 31 -14.64 2.59 -14.03
C ARG A 31 -13.46 2.55 -13.08
N PRO A 32 -12.25 2.87 -13.54
CA PRO A 32 -11.10 2.93 -12.65
C PRO A 32 -11.38 3.86 -11.47
N PRO A 33 -11.01 3.49 -10.25
CA PRO A 33 -11.23 4.32 -9.08
C PRO A 33 -10.37 5.59 -9.12
N ASN A 34 -10.84 6.66 -8.50
CA ASN A 34 -10.02 7.82 -8.23
C ASN A 34 -9.27 7.61 -6.91
N PHE A 35 -8.01 8.02 -6.87
CA PHE A 35 -7.18 7.96 -5.66
C PHE A 35 -6.82 9.37 -5.21
N ILE A 36 -7.00 9.64 -3.91
CA ILE A 36 -6.53 10.86 -3.26
C ILE A 36 -5.54 10.43 -2.17
N VAL A 37 -4.30 10.86 -2.31
CA VAL A 37 -3.24 10.61 -1.32
C VAL A 37 -3.00 11.89 -0.53
N ILE A 38 -3.20 11.83 0.78
CA ILE A 38 -2.92 12.93 1.70
C ILE A 38 -1.75 12.51 2.58
N LEU A 39 -0.61 13.15 2.40
CA LEU A 39 0.62 12.87 3.14
C LEU A 39 0.94 14.05 4.06
N ALA A 40 0.74 13.85 5.35
CA ALA A 40 1.15 14.83 6.36
C ALA A 40 2.67 14.81 6.55
N ASP A 41 3.24 15.96 6.95
CA ASP A 41 4.65 16.11 7.29
C ASP A 41 4.79 16.21 8.81
N ASP A 42 5.71 15.43 9.37
CA ASP A 42 6.03 15.38 10.81
C ASP A 42 4.83 15.12 11.75
N LEU A 43 3.74 14.56 11.24
CA LEU A 43 2.57 14.23 12.03
C LEU A 43 2.70 12.82 12.62
N GLY A 44 2.80 12.73 13.94
CA GLY A 44 2.75 11.45 14.66
C GLY A 44 1.34 10.87 14.73
N ALA A 45 1.21 9.55 14.65
CA ALA A 45 -0.08 8.88 14.78
C ALA A 45 -0.80 9.25 16.09
N GLY A 46 -0.05 9.34 17.21
CA GLY A 46 -0.58 9.72 18.51
C GLY A 46 -1.15 11.15 18.60
N GLU A 47 -1.02 11.98 17.56
CA GLU A 47 -1.57 13.34 17.54
C GLU A 47 -3.01 13.41 17.00
N LEU A 48 -3.53 12.28 16.51
CA LEU A 48 -4.88 12.19 15.96
C LEU A 48 -5.86 11.62 16.99
N GLY A 49 -7.10 12.11 16.97
CA GLY A 49 -8.18 11.63 17.85
C GLY A 49 -8.45 10.15 17.66
N CYS A 50 -8.50 9.65 16.43
CA CYS A 50 -8.71 8.23 16.12
C CYS A 50 -7.60 7.31 16.63
N TYR A 51 -6.43 7.83 16.95
CA TYR A 51 -5.33 7.11 17.62
C TYR A 51 -5.22 7.43 19.11
N GLY A 52 -6.22 8.10 19.69
CA GLY A 52 -6.36 8.29 21.13
C GLY A 52 -5.71 9.54 21.71
N HIS A 53 -5.45 10.59 20.90
CA HIS A 53 -4.96 11.84 21.47
C HIS A 53 -5.99 12.46 22.41
N PRO A 54 -5.58 12.85 23.66
CA PRO A 54 -6.53 13.22 24.70
C PRO A 54 -7.23 14.57 24.46
N SER A 55 -6.62 15.49 23.72
CA SER A 55 -7.13 16.86 23.54
C SER A 55 -7.25 17.32 22.10
N HIS A 56 -6.51 16.76 21.16
CA HIS A 56 -6.64 17.12 19.75
C HIS A 56 -7.95 16.56 19.18
N ARG A 57 -8.73 17.41 18.57
CA ARG A 57 -9.98 17.04 17.93
C ARG A 57 -9.81 17.01 16.43
N THR A 58 -9.91 15.81 15.86
CA THR A 58 -9.75 15.57 14.42
C THR A 58 -10.99 14.91 13.80
N PRO A 59 -12.18 15.53 13.91
CA PRO A 59 -13.45 14.86 13.63
C PRO A 59 -13.59 14.36 12.19
N ALA A 60 -12.95 15.01 11.23
CA ALA A 60 -12.97 14.57 9.83
C ALA A 60 -12.10 13.30 9.63
N LEU A 61 -10.92 13.26 10.24
CA LEU A 61 -10.03 12.11 10.19
C LEU A 61 -10.58 10.95 11.02
N ASP A 62 -11.18 11.24 12.19
CA ASP A 62 -11.85 10.25 13.04
C ASP A 62 -13.02 9.58 12.30
N ARG A 63 -13.74 10.35 11.49
CA ARG A 63 -14.81 9.80 10.62
C ARG A 63 -14.21 8.92 9.54
N LEU A 64 -13.16 9.39 8.86
CA LEU A 64 -12.49 8.62 7.81
C LEU A 64 -11.95 7.28 8.36
N ALA A 65 -11.34 7.30 9.54
CA ALA A 65 -10.86 6.10 10.21
C ALA A 65 -12.00 5.12 10.55
N ARG A 66 -13.13 5.61 11.01
CA ARG A 66 -14.31 4.80 11.36
C ARG A 66 -14.99 4.20 10.13
N ASP A 67 -15.06 4.95 9.03
CA ASP A 67 -15.78 4.55 7.81
C ASP A 67 -14.87 3.76 6.84
N GLY A 68 -13.56 3.75 7.07
CA GLY A 68 -12.54 3.10 6.24
C GLY A 68 -11.74 2.03 6.97
N VAL A 69 -10.45 1.97 6.67
CA VAL A 69 -9.49 1.07 7.32
C VAL A 69 -8.44 1.89 8.05
N GLN A 70 -8.27 1.63 9.33
CA GLN A 70 -7.22 2.20 10.16
C GLN A 70 -6.11 1.18 10.35
N PHE A 71 -4.86 1.59 10.18
CA PHE A 71 -3.69 0.75 10.41
C PHE A 71 -3.06 1.12 11.76
N ASP A 72 -3.08 0.20 12.71
CA ASP A 72 -2.43 0.39 14.01
C ASP A 72 -0.91 0.31 13.92
N THR A 73 -0.42 -0.38 12.88
CA THR A 73 1.00 -0.55 12.62
C THR A 73 1.29 -0.26 11.15
N CYS A 74 1.96 0.85 10.89
CA CYS A 74 2.40 1.23 9.55
C CYS A 74 3.71 2.00 9.69
N TYR A 75 4.76 1.52 9.04
CA TYR A 75 6.09 2.12 9.11
C TYR A 75 6.48 2.77 7.80
N ALA A 76 7.14 3.92 7.91
CA ALA A 76 7.83 4.59 6.83
C ALA A 76 9.34 4.59 7.10
N SER A 77 10.12 5.22 6.23
CA SER A 77 11.51 5.52 6.52
C SER A 77 11.61 6.51 7.69
N PRO A 78 12.69 6.51 8.48
CA PRO A 78 12.84 7.43 9.61
C PRO A 78 12.86 8.92 9.25
N ILE A 79 13.02 9.24 7.96
CA ILE A 79 13.17 10.61 7.45
C ILE A 79 12.15 10.86 6.34
N CYS A 80 11.62 12.08 6.27
CA CYS A 80 10.58 12.49 5.32
C CYS A 80 10.98 12.31 3.85
N HIS A 81 12.19 12.75 3.46
CA HIS A 81 12.65 12.68 2.08
C HIS A 81 12.70 11.25 1.52
N PRO A 82 13.39 10.28 2.13
CA PRO A 82 13.34 8.89 1.68
C PRO A 82 11.93 8.29 1.68
N SER A 83 11.11 8.60 2.70
CA SER A 83 9.72 8.14 2.76
C SER A 83 8.91 8.61 1.57
N ARG A 84 9.07 9.86 1.15
CA ARG A 84 8.39 10.44 -0.01
C ARG A 84 8.85 9.79 -1.31
N VAL A 85 10.16 9.57 -1.46
CA VAL A 85 10.72 8.86 -2.64
C VAL A 85 10.20 7.43 -2.70
N MET A 86 10.16 6.71 -1.57
CA MET A 86 9.58 5.36 -1.49
C MET A 86 8.10 5.38 -1.90
N LEU A 87 7.32 6.34 -1.42
CA LEU A 87 5.91 6.46 -1.78
C LEU A 87 5.75 6.71 -3.29
N LEU A 88 6.53 7.63 -3.86
CA LEU A 88 6.43 7.99 -5.28
C LEU A 88 6.87 6.86 -6.22
N THR A 89 7.93 6.13 -5.85
CA THR A 89 8.53 5.11 -6.71
C THR A 89 8.07 3.69 -6.43
N GLY A 90 7.43 3.44 -5.29
CA GLY A 90 7.12 2.09 -4.80
C GLY A 90 8.36 1.27 -4.46
N GLN A 91 9.53 1.89 -4.31
CA GLN A 91 10.80 1.22 -4.09
C GLN A 91 11.42 1.63 -2.75
N TYR A 92 11.98 0.66 -2.03
CA TYR A 92 12.78 0.94 -0.84
C TYR A 92 14.08 1.67 -1.18
N GLY A 93 14.65 2.41 -0.21
CA GLY A 93 15.87 3.18 -0.37
C GLY A 93 17.05 2.38 -0.94
N CYS A 94 17.17 1.10 -0.58
CA CYS A 94 18.20 0.21 -1.13
C CYS A 94 18.08 -0.05 -2.65
N HIS A 95 16.90 0.20 -3.23
CA HIS A 95 16.65 0.03 -4.66
C HIS A 95 16.64 1.37 -5.41
N ASN A 96 16.08 2.42 -4.80
CA ASN A 96 16.01 3.74 -5.42
C ASN A 96 17.24 4.62 -5.15
N GLY A 97 18.16 4.18 -4.26
CA GLY A 97 19.39 4.88 -3.92
C GLY A 97 19.24 6.04 -2.92
N VAL A 98 18.02 6.37 -2.49
CA VAL A 98 17.76 7.47 -1.57
C VAL A 98 17.59 6.96 -0.15
N HIS A 99 18.64 7.08 0.65
CA HIS A 99 18.67 6.53 2.02
C HIS A 99 18.54 7.59 3.10
N ASN A 100 18.79 8.86 2.76
CA ASN A 100 18.92 9.91 3.75
C ASN A 100 18.38 11.23 3.20
N PHE A 101 18.44 12.26 4.03
CA PHE A 101 18.09 13.61 3.62
C PHE A 101 19.15 14.16 2.64
N SER A 102 18.73 14.63 1.48
CA SER A 102 19.61 15.26 0.49
C SER A 102 19.99 16.67 0.94
N GLY A 103 20.77 16.76 1.98
CA GLY A 103 21.23 18.01 2.55
C GLY A 103 22.29 17.73 3.59
N ARG A 104 23.55 17.64 3.17
CA ARG A 104 24.67 17.68 4.11
C ARG A 104 24.56 18.95 4.95
N ARG A 105 24.78 18.84 6.26
CA ARG A 105 25.14 20.01 7.08
C ARG A 105 26.36 20.67 6.42
N GLY A 106 26.16 21.80 5.76
CA GLY A 106 27.23 22.50 5.02
C GLY A 106 26.93 22.74 3.53
N GLY A 107 25.75 22.35 3.05
CA GLY A 107 25.39 22.47 1.64
C GLY A 107 25.96 21.33 0.77
N PRO A 108 25.36 21.03 -0.38
CA PRO A 108 25.95 20.09 -1.32
C PRO A 108 27.27 20.65 -1.82
N ALA A 109 28.30 19.80 -1.92
CA ALA A 109 29.44 20.12 -2.76
C ALA A 109 28.91 20.44 -4.17
N PRO A 110 29.45 21.45 -4.89
CA PRO A 110 28.95 21.86 -6.20
C PRO A 110 28.79 20.72 -7.21
N ASP A 111 29.54 19.64 -7.03
CA ASP A 111 29.58 18.47 -7.91
C ASP A 111 28.99 17.19 -7.28
N ALA A 112 28.36 17.27 -6.11
CA ALA A 112 27.72 16.10 -5.50
C ALA A 112 26.47 15.74 -6.30
N PRO A 113 26.29 14.45 -6.69
CA PRO A 113 25.03 14.02 -7.29
C PRO A 113 23.90 14.35 -6.32
N GLN A 114 22.91 15.08 -6.81
CA GLN A 114 21.68 15.33 -6.05
C GLN A 114 21.04 13.97 -5.78
N GLU A 115 20.84 13.65 -4.49
CA GLU A 115 20.06 12.46 -4.09
C GLU A 115 18.58 12.75 -4.38
N ASP A 116 18.24 12.72 -5.64
CA ASP A 116 16.91 12.94 -6.16
C ASP A 116 16.43 11.67 -6.88
N ILE A 117 15.17 11.61 -7.21
CA ILE A 117 14.63 10.52 -8.03
C ILE A 117 15.41 10.50 -9.33
N ALA A 118 16.15 9.41 -9.59
CA ALA A 118 16.99 9.28 -10.76
C ALA A 118 16.15 9.43 -12.04
N ARG A 119 16.70 10.13 -13.04
CA ARG A 119 16.05 10.26 -14.36
C ARG A 119 15.76 8.87 -14.93
N GLY A 120 14.51 8.63 -15.31
CA GLY A 120 14.04 7.34 -15.83
C GLY A 120 13.46 6.38 -14.79
N GLN A 121 13.45 6.74 -13.51
CA GLN A 121 12.63 6.00 -12.54
C GLN A 121 11.15 6.28 -12.79
N PHE A 122 10.38 5.19 -12.84
CA PHE A 122 8.93 5.29 -12.92
C PHE A 122 8.35 5.70 -11.57
N THR A 123 7.42 6.66 -11.58
CA THR A 123 6.66 7.06 -10.40
C THR A 123 5.17 6.95 -10.70
N PHE A 124 4.33 6.86 -9.67
CA PHE A 124 2.88 6.84 -9.90
C PHE A 124 2.35 8.14 -10.54
N ALA A 125 3.11 9.23 -10.50
CA ALA A 125 2.78 10.47 -11.21
C ALA A 125 2.99 10.37 -12.73
N ASN A 126 3.65 9.31 -13.21
CA ASN A 126 3.87 9.03 -14.64
C ASN A 126 2.88 7.99 -15.20
N ALA A 127 1.96 7.49 -14.37
CA ALA A 127 1.03 6.42 -14.70
C ALA A 127 -0.19 6.89 -15.51
#